data_4d18398ee0027348fe027a480d6e300f
#
_entry.id   4d18398ee0027348fe027a480d6e300f
#
_cell.length_a   1.000
_cell.length_b   1.000
_cell.length_c   1.000
_cell.angle_alpha   90.00
_cell.angle_beta   90.00
_cell.angle_gamma   90.00
#
_symmetry.space_group_name_H-M   'P 1'
#
loop_
_entity.id
_entity.type
_entity.pdbx_description
1 polymer ?
#
loop_
_entity_poly.entity_id
_entity_poly.type
_entity_poly.pdbx_seq_one_letter_code
_entity_poly.pdbx_strand_id
1 'polypeptide(L)'
;MKVVNYFVRMSIVIFMLIIAKSSSDIKMAVVENDNLNKTVNITTMAMKIMEVEDVIKYTPIATYTGDLTGYAYNCPLCNGTLGCMPKYNIKDGTTTYKDYEYGEVKIVASSKNLACGSIVRFNSNRVGEGEQFAIVLDRGVGGYALDLLTPSEDYASRYIGRSQITYDVLRSGWE
;
A
#
# COMPACT_ATOMS: atom_id res chain seq x y z
N MET A 1 -43.64 -6.19 41.39
CA MET A 1 -42.79 -5.54 40.40
C MET A 1 -41.52 -4.88 40.97
N LYS A 2 -41.52 -4.22 42.13
CA LYS A 2 -40.34 -3.53 42.70
C LYS A 2 -39.22 -4.49 43.15
N VAL A 3 -39.55 -5.69 43.66
CA VAL A 3 -38.56 -6.70 44.12
C VAL A 3 -37.76 -7.32 42.97
N VAL A 4 -38.41 -7.62 41.84
CA VAL A 4 -37.77 -8.19 40.64
C VAL A 4 -36.74 -7.22 40.07
N ASN A 5 -37.06 -5.91 40.02
CA ASN A 5 -36.13 -4.88 39.57
C ASN A 5 -34.88 -4.74 40.46
N TYR A 6 -35.04 -5.00 41.77
CA TYR A 6 -33.93 -4.97 42.70
C TYR A 6 -32.96 -6.13 42.45
N PHE A 7 -33.50 -7.36 42.27
CA PHE A 7 -32.70 -8.54 41.99
C PHE A 7 -31.97 -8.43 40.67
N VAL A 8 -32.60 -7.89 39.60
CA VAL A 8 -31.95 -7.67 38.29
C VAL A 8 -30.80 -6.67 38.42
N ARG A 9 -30.98 -5.57 39.16
CA ARG A 9 -29.92 -4.59 39.39
C ARG A 9 -28.76 -5.15 40.19
N MET A 10 -29.02 -5.95 41.21
CA MET A 10 -27.99 -6.62 42.02
C MET A 10 -27.22 -7.65 41.17
N SER A 11 -27.90 -8.44 40.31
CA SER A 11 -27.25 -9.36 39.37
C SER A 11 -26.29 -8.64 38.41
N ILE A 12 -26.68 -7.48 37.87
CA ILE A 12 -25.82 -6.72 36.97
C ILE A 12 -24.57 -6.20 37.70
N VAL A 13 -24.70 -5.72 38.93
CA VAL A 13 -23.56 -5.25 39.73
C VAL A 13 -22.60 -6.37 40.04
N ILE A 14 -23.13 -7.53 40.42
CA ILE A 14 -22.30 -8.75 40.71
C ILE A 14 -21.59 -9.19 39.42
N PHE A 15 -22.26 -9.19 38.27
CA PHE A 15 -21.66 -9.55 37.00
C PHE A 15 -20.55 -8.58 36.57
N MET A 16 -20.75 -7.28 36.80
CA MET A 16 -19.72 -6.27 36.56
C MET A 16 -18.51 -6.45 37.49
N LEU A 17 -18.72 -6.81 38.76
CA LEU A 17 -17.63 -7.08 39.70
C LEU A 17 -16.84 -8.34 39.33
N ILE A 18 -17.50 -9.36 38.78
CA ILE A 18 -16.83 -10.59 38.30
C ILE A 18 -15.96 -10.27 37.07
N ILE A 19 -16.48 -9.47 36.14
CA ILE A 19 -15.71 -9.05 34.96
C ILE A 19 -14.51 -8.18 35.36
N ALA A 20 -14.70 -7.26 36.31
CA ALA A 20 -13.61 -6.42 36.81
C ALA A 20 -12.52 -7.23 37.52
N LYS A 21 -12.90 -8.31 38.22
CA LYS A 21 -11.95 -9.22 38.87
C LYS A 21 -11.22 -10.13 37.87
N SER A 22 -11.91 -10.58 36.82
CA SER A 22 -11.32 -11.38 35.76
C SER A 22 -10.33 -10.58 34.88
N SER A 23 -10.48 -9.26 34.84
CA SER A 23 -9.59 -8.35 34.10
C SER A 23 -8.25 -8.09 34.82
N SER A 24 -8.16 -8.38 36.11
CA SER A 24 -6.93 -8.15 36.90
C SER A 24 -6.00 -9.36 36.99
N ASP A 25 -6.41 -10.51 36.47
CA ASP A 25 -5.61 -11.77 36.50
C ASP A 25 -4.98 -12.13 35.14
N ILE A 26 -4.84 -11.17 34.22
CA ILE A 26 -3.89 -11.34 33.14
C ILE A 26 -2.48 -11.12 33.72
N LYS A 27 -2.02 -12.13 34.46
CA LYS A 27 -0.59 -12.32 34.67
C LYS A 27 0.00 -12.60 33.29
N MET A 28 0.64 -11.58 32.72
CA MET A 28 1.63 -11.83 31.69
C MET A 28 2.56 -12.91 32.26
N ALA A 29 2.54 -14.09 31.68
CA ALA A 29 3.56 -15.10 31.94
C ALA A 29 4.88 -14.49 31.44
N VAL A 30 5.56 -13.83 32.36
CA VAL A 30 6.97 -13.51 32.17
C VAL A 30 7.66 -14.87 32.21
N VAL A 31 8.01 -15.36 31.04
CA VAL A 31 8.94 -16.48 30.92
C VAL A 31 10.27 -15.94 31.45
N GLU A 32 10.52 -16.20 32.68
CA GLU A 32 11.77 -15.96 33.36
C GLU A 32 12.80 -16.94 32.77
N ASN A 33 13.44 -16.51 31.70
CA ASN A 33 14.55 -17.21 31.09
C ASN A 33 15.81 -16.57 31.63
N ASP A 34 16.49 -17.25 32.55
CA ASP A 34 17.64 -16.84 33.37
C ASP A 34 18.88 -16.36 32.61
N ASN A 35 18.78 -16.08 31.30
CA ASN A 35 19.85 -15.53 30.45
C ASN A 35 19.54 -14.19 29.78
N LEU A 36 18.51 -13.46 30.19
CA LEU A 36 18.13 -12.17 29.62
C LEU A 36 18.27 -11.00 30.58
N ASN A 37 19.49 -10.85 31.16
CA ASN A 37 19.92 -9.55 31.66
C ASN A 37 20.31 -8.62 30.49
N LYS A 38 19.48 -8.60 29.45
CA LYS A 38 19.56 -7.65 28.36
C LYS A 38 18.47 -6.62 28.62
N THR A 39 18.85 -5.49 29.23
CA THR A 39 18.02 -4.29 29.19
C THR A 39 17.61 -4.09 27.74
N VAL A 40 16.36 -4.44 27.40
CA VAL A 40 15.79 -4.16 26.08
C VAL A 40 15.69 -2.64 26.02
N ASN A 41 16.69 -2.00 25.43
CA ASN A 41 16.71 -0.59 25.24
C ASN A 41 15.54 -0.25 24.31
N ILE A 42 14.68 0.69 24.69
CA ILE A 42 13.55 1.19 23.89
C ILE A 42 14.01 1.53 22.46
N THR A 43 15.23 2.07 22.32
CA THR A 43 15.86 2.35 21.03
C THR A 43 16.05 1.10 20.18
N THR A 44 16.53 -0.01 20.76
CA THR A 44 16.73 -1.27 20.06
C THR A 44 15.39 -1.89 19.63
N MET A 45 14.36 -1.73 20.47
CA MET A 45 13.01 -2.20 20.16
C MET A 45 12.37 -1.38 19.05
N ALA A 46 12.52 -0.06 19.08
CA ALA A 46 12.06 0.83 18.01
C ALA A 46 12.75 0.53 16.66
N MET A 47 14.07 0.30 16.66
CA MET A 47 14.82 -0.07 15.45
C MET A 47 14.33 -1.40 14.86
N LYS A 48 14.05 -2.40 15.70
CA LYS A 48 13.49 -3.69 15.21
C LYS A 48 12.09 -3.55 14.66
N ILE A 49 11.24 -2.72 15.23
CA ILE A 49 9.90 -2.44 14.71
C ILE A 49 10.02 -1.78 13.33
N MET A 50 10.85 -0.79 13.16
CA MET A 50 11.09 -0.13 11.87
C MET A 50 11.63 -1.11 10.82
N GLU A 51 12.56 -1.99 11.19
CA GLU A 51 13.09 -3.03 10.30
C GLU A 51 12.00 -4.00 9.84
N VAL A 52 11.11 -4.43 10.75
CA VAL A 52 9.99 -5.31 10.43
C VAL A 52 8.96 -4.60 9.54
N GLU A 53 8.65 -3.34 9.82
CA GLU A 53 7.74 -2.52 9.00
C GLU A 53 8.29 -2.35 7.57
N ASP A 54 9.59 -2.09 7.42
CA ASP A 54 10.23 -2.00 6.11
C ASP A 54 10.19 -3.35 5.36
N VAL A 55 10.47 -4.46 6.02
CA VAL A 55 10.38 -5.79 5.42
C VAL A 55 8.95 -6.08 4.94
N ILE A 56 7.93 -5.78 5.73
CA ILE A 56 6.53 -5.96 5.35
C ILE A 56 6.17 -5.07 4.16
N LYS A 57 6.54 -3.80 4.20
CA LYS A 57 6.27 -2.81 3.17
C LYS A 57 6.80 -3.22 1.79
N TYR A 58 8.00 -3.79 1.74
CA TYR A 58 8.66 -4.16 0.48
C TYR A 58 8.50 -5.63 0.11
N THR A 59 7.76 -6.42 0.89
CA THR A 59 7.44 -7.81 0.56
C THR A 59 6.33 -7.86 -0.49
N PRO A 60 6.53 -8.49 -1.65
CA PRO A 60 5.50 -8.61 -2.68
C PRO A 60 4.30 -9.42 -2.20
N ILE A 61 3.09 -8.92 -2.47
CA ILE A 61 1.84 -9.68 -2.30
C ILE A 61 1.48 -10.47 -3.55
N ALA A 62 2.01 -10.07 -4.71
CA ALA A 62 1.90 -10.78 -5.97
C ALA A 62 3.01 -10.33 -6.92
N THR A 63 3.36 -11.18 -7.91
CA THR A 63 4.30 -10.85 -8.98
C THR A 63 3.68 -11.21 -10.32
N TYR A 64 3.77 -10.31 -11.28
CA TYR A 64 3.23 -10.49 -12.61
C TYR A 64 4.25 -10.14 -13.67
N THR A 65 4.02 -10.67 -14.89
CA THR A 65 4.79 -10.31 -16.09
C THR A 65 3.83 -9.71 -17.11
N GLY A 66 4.20 -8.58 -17.68
CA GLY A 66 3.38 -7.88 -18.67
C GLY A 66 4.20 -6.93 -19.52
N ASP A 67 3.57 -6.36 -20.53
CA ASP A 67 4.20 -5.33 -21.35
C ASP A 67 4.28 -4.02 -20.55
N LEU A 68 5.42 -3.34 -20.68
CA LEU A 68 5.59 -1.94 -20.30
C LEU A 68 5.55 -1.09 -21.57
N THR A 69 4.66 -0.10 -21.58
CA THR A 69 4.56 0.92 -22.62
C THR A 69 4.57 2.32 -21.98
N GLY A 70 4.52 3.37 -22.78
CA GLY A 70 4.42 4.73 -22.29
C GLY A 70 3.34 5.50 -23.02
N TYR A 71 2.63 6.40 -22.32
CA TYR A 71 1.66 7.32 -22.86
C TYR A 71 1.86 8.73 -22.31
N ALA A 72 1.25 9.71 -22.93
CA ALA A 72 1.32 11.10 -22.46
C ALA A 72 -0.08 11.67 -22.22
N TYR A 73 -0.16 12.62 -21.28
CA TYR A 73 -1.41 13.29 -20.92
C TYR A 73 -2.05 14.07 -22.07
N ASN A 74 -1.25 14.47 -23.06
CA ASN A 74 -1.66 15.30 -24.19
C ASN A 74 -1.83 14.50 -25.49
N CYS A 75 -2.05 13.18 -25.41
CA CYS A 75 -2.35 12.38 -26.58
C CYS A 75 -3.67 12.85 -27.23
N PRO A 76 -3.88 12.65 -28.55
CA PRO A 76 -5.06 13.16 -29.28
C PRO A 76 -6.42 12.69 -28.71
N LEU A 77 -6.42 11.54 -28.02
CA LEU A 77 -7.61 10.94 -27.39
C LEU A 77 -7.65 11.13 -25.88
N CYS A 78 -6.62 11.79 -25.29
CA CYS A 78 -6.53 11.99 -23.85
C CYS A 78 -7.23 13.28 -23.43
N ASN A 79 -7.96 13.25 -22.35
CA ASN A 79 -8.63 14.42 -21.77
C ASN A 79 -7.83 15.04 -20.61
N GLY A 80 -6.68 14.45 -20.26
CA GLY A 80 -5.81 14.90 -19.17
C GLY A 80 -6.34 14.58 -17.78
N THR A 81 -7.21 13.56 -17.67
CA THR A 81 -7.69 13.03 -16.40
C THR A 81 -7.31 11.56 -16.26
N LEU A 82 -7.24 11.07 -15.03
CA LEU A 82 -6.90 9.68 -14.72
C LEU A 82 -8.18 8.86 -14.51
N GLY A 83 -8.24 7.66 -15.07
CA GLY A 83 -9.40 6.78 -14.98
C GLY A 83 -9.79 6.38 -13.55
N CYS A 84 -8.80 6.25 -12.66
CA CYS A 84 -9.01 5.96 -11.24
C CYS A 84 -9.28 7.22 -10.39
N MET A 85 -8.87 8.39 -10.87
CA MET A 85 -9.01 9.67 -10.18
C MET A 85 -9.50 10.76 -11.15
N PRO A 86 -10.76 10.74 -11.59
CA PRO A 86 -11.25 11.66 -12.63
C PRO A 86 -11.16 13.15 -12.27
N LYS A 87 -11.08 13.47 -10.97
CA LYS A 87 -10.90 14.84 -10.48
C LYS A 87 -9.43 15.28 -10.46
N TYR A 88 -8.50 14.35 -10.58
CA TYR A 88 -7.06 14.66 -10.62
C TYR A 88 -6.67 15.04 -12.04
N ASN A 89 -6.16 16.26 -12.20
CA ASN A 89 -5.80 16.81 -13.49
C ASN A 89 -4.29 16.73 -13.69
N ILE A 90 -3.87 16.10 -14.79
CA ILE A 90 -2.45 15.94 -15.17
C ILE A 90 -2.05 16.84 -16.36
N LYS A 91 -2.90 17.79 -16.75
CA LYS A 91 -2.63 18.72 -17.87
C LYS A 91 -1.46 19.67 -17.61
N ASP A 92 -1.03 19.79 -16.37
CA ASP A 92 0.17 20.52 -15.95
C ASP A 92 1.49 19.79 -16.28
N GLY A 93 1.41 18.57 -16.82
CA GLY A 93 2.56 17.73 -17.12
C GLY A 93 3.04 16.87 -15.94
N THR A 94 2.29 16.82 -14.85
CA THR A 94 2.58 15.93 -13.72
C THR A 94 2.57 14.46 -14.15
N THR A 95 3.66 13.74 -13.88
CA THR A 95 3.83 12.31 -14.20
C THR A 95 4.02 11.44 -12.97
N THR A 96 4.04 12.04 -11.79
CA THR A 96 4.25 11.40 -10.50
C THR A 96 3.09 11.70 -9.54
N TYR A 97 2.98 10.89 -8.51
CA TYR A 97 2.00 11.03 -7.45
C TYR A 97 2.68 10.90 -6.09
N LYS A 98 2.29 11.73 -5.13
CA LYS A 98 2.81 11.66 -3.77
C LYS A 98 1.96 10.67 -2.95
N ASP A 99 2.41 9.43 -2.89
CA ASP A 99 1.80 8.40 -2.05
C ASP A 99 2.20 8.60 -0.58
N TYR A 100 1.29 8.30 0.35
CA TYR A 100 1.52 8.52 1.78
C TYR A 100 2.57 7.57 2.38
N GLU A 101 2.76 6.39 1.78
CA GLU A 101 3.62 5.34 2.28
C GLU A 101 4.93 5.22 1.47
N TYR A 102 4.82 5.31 0.14
CA TYR A 102 5.96 5.11 -0.77
C TYR A 102 6.57 6.42 -1.28
N GLY A 103 6.07 7.56 -0.82
CA GLY A 103 6.57 8.86 -1.25
C GLY A 103 6.21 9.22 -2.69
N GLU A 104 7.15 9.79 -3.44
CA GLU A 104 6.90 10.16 -4.83
C GLU A 104 7.04 8.93 -5.75
N VAL A 105 5.95 8.52 -6.36
CA VAL A 105 5.86 7.34 -7.24
C VAL A 105 5.38 7.74 -8.63
N LYS A 106 5.76 6.98 -9.65
CA LYS A 106 5.31 7.19 -11.03
C LYS A 106 3.84 6.83 -11.18
N ILE A 107 3.15 7.41 -12.14
CA ILE A 107 1.77 7.06 -12.47
C ILE A 107 1.77 6.06 -13.62
N VAL A 108 0.97 4.99 -13.48
CA VAL A 108 0.74 4.02 -14.55
C VAL A 108 -0.75 3.77 -14.77
N ALA A 109 -1.10 3.51 -16.03
CA ALA A 109 -2.34 2.88 -16.39
C ALA A 109 -2.21 1.35 -16.35
N SER A 110 -3.28 0.67 -15.95
CA SER A 110 -3.37 -0.79 -15.99
C SER A 110 -4.80 -1.25 -16.30
N SER A 111 -5.01 -2.55 -16.39
CA SER A 111 -6.35 -3.14 -16.47
C SER A 111 -7.01 -3.24 -15.08
N LYS A 112 -8.25 -3.74 -15.06
CA LYS A 112 -8.96 -4.03 -13.81
C LYS A 112 -8.37 -5.21 -13.02
N ASN A 113 -7.39 -5.94 -13.56
CA ASN A 113 -6.67 -6.99 -12.83
C ASN A 113 -5.82 -6.43 -11.68
N LEU A 114 -5.44 -5.15 -11.79
CA LEU A 114 -4.85 -4.40 -10.68
C LEU A 114 -5.84 -3.33 -10.23
N ALA A 115 -6.17 -3.31 -8.95
CA ALA A 115 -7.05 -2.30 -8.37
C ALA A 115 -6.45 -0.89 -8.51
N CYS A 116 -7.29 0.13 -8.61
CA CYS A 116 -6.85 1.52 -8.53
C CYS A 116 -6.12 1.77 -7.21
N GLY A 117 -4.99 2.47 -7.24
CA GLY A 117 -4.15 2.71 -6.07
C GLY A 117 -3.20 1.58 -5.69
N SER A 118 -3.15 0.50 -6.46
CA SER A 118 -2.12 -0.53 -6.28
C SER A 118 -0.73 0.06 -6.49
N ILE A 119 0.20 -0.28 -5.59
CA ILE A 119 1.61 0.08 -5.73
C ILE A 119 2.35 -1.11 -6.35
N VAL A 120 3.11 -0.82 -7.39
CA VAL A 120 3.95 -1.79 -8.09
C VAL A 120 5.40 -1.36 -8.06
N ARG A 121 6.30 -2.35 -8.03
CA ARG A 121 7.76 -2.17 -8.10
C ARG A 121 8.31 -2.97 -9.27
N PHE A 122 9.17 -2.35 -10.07
CA PHE A 122 9.83 -3.01 -11.20
C PHE A 122 11.18 -2.40 -11.49
N ASN A 123 11.98 -3.10 -12.27
CA ASN A 123 13.24 -2.59 -12.82
C ASN A 123 13.12 -2.44 -14.34
N SER A 124 13.51 -1.29 -14.85
CA SER A 124 13.59 -1.04 -16.30
C SER A 124 14.57 0.09 -16.60
N ASN A 125 15.66 -0.23 -17.26
CA ASN A 125 16.66 0.77 -17.71
C ASN A 125 16.07 1.83 -18.65
N ARG A 126 14.89 1.59 -19.21
CA ARG A 126 14.17 2.54 -20.05
C ARG A 126 13.44 3.62 -19.24
N VAL A 127 13.14 3.32 -17.98
CA VAL A 127 12.42 4.22 -17.06
C VAL A 127 13.38 4.96 -16.13
N GLY A 128 14.46 4.29 -15.74
CA GLY A 128 15.48 4.83 -14.85
C GLY A 128 16.36 3.74 -14.29
N GLU A 129 17.41 4.12 -13.58
CA GLU A 129 18.29 3.18 -12.89
C GLU A 129 17.64 2.69 -11.59
N GLY A 130 17.87 1.41 -11.24
CA GLY A 130 17.38 0.80 -10.02
C GLY A 130 15.88 0.52 -10.00
N GLU A 131 15.37 0.30 -8.80
CA GLU A 131 13.96 0.01 -8.57
C GLU A 131 13.07 1.21 -8.82
N GLN A 132 12.01 1.00 -9.60
CA GLN A 132 11.01 2.01 -9.90
C GLN A 132 9.72 1.67 -9.18
N PHE A 133 9.13 2.64 -8.49
CA PHE A 133 7.83 2.51 -7.84
C PHE A 133 6.79 3.27 -8.65
N ALA A 134 5.64 2.63 -8.84
CA ALA A 134 4.53 3.26 -9.54
C ALA A 134 3.19 2.92 -8.87
N ILE A 135 2.22 3.81 -9.05
CA ILE A 135 0.85 3.66 -8.57
C ILE A 135 -0.10 3.55 -9.76
N VAL A 136 -1.04 2.63 -9.68
CA VAL A 136 -2.09 2.45 -10.69
C VAL A 136 -3.16 3.53 -10.47
N LEU A 137 -3.14 4.58 -11.26
CA LEU A 137 -4.13 5.67 -11.20
C LEU A 137 -4.91 5.84 -12.51
N ASP A 138 -4.55 5.11 -13.56
CA ASP A 138 -5.22 5.21 -14.85
C ASP A 138 -5.62 3.84 -15.41
N ARG A 139 -6.42 3.86 -16.47
CA ARG A 139 -6.96 2.70 -17.15
C ARG A 139 -6.70 2.83 -18.66
N GLY A 140 -6.76 1.73 -19.39
CA GLY A 140 -6.68 1.76 -20.85
C GLY A 140 -5.86 0.64 -21.47
N VAL A 141 -5.18 -0.18 -20.68
CA VAL A 141 -4.42 -1.36 -21.15
C VAL A 141 -5.05 -2.66 -20.66
N GLY A 142 -4.73 -3.76 -21.34
CA GLY A 142 -5.29 -5.08 -21.04
C GLY A 142 -4.34 -5.98 -20.27
N GLY A 143 -4.88 -7.05 -19.70
CA GLY A 143 -4.09 -8.08 -19.00
C GLY A 143 -3.33 -7.53 -17.81
N TYR A 144 -2.05 -7.84 -17.74
CA TYR A 144 -1.11 -7.35 -16.72
C TYR A 144 -0.11 -6.32 -17.28
N ALA A 145 -0.46 -5.67 -18.40
CA ALA A 145 0.36 -4.59 -18.95
C ALA A 145 0.31 -3.34 -18.04
N LEU A 146 1.43 -2.63 -18.03
CA LEU A 146 1.57 -1.32 -17.41
C LEU A 146 1.88 -0.28 -18.51
N ASP A 147 1.17 0.85 -18.47
CA ASP A 147 1.43 1.97 -19.38
C ASP A 147 1.86 3.18 -18.55
N LEU A 148 3.11 3.59 -18.71
CA LEU A 148 3.74 4.63 -17.89
C LEU A 148 3.34 6.01 -18.39
N LEU A 149 2.82 6.85 -17.50
CA LEU A 149 2.58 8.25 -17.81
C LEU A 149 3.91 8.98 -17.97
N THR A 150 4.08 9.61 -19.12
CA THR A 150 5.31 10.29 -19.52
C THR A 150 5.04 11.76 -19.85
N PRO A 151 6.08 12.62 -19.87
CA PRO A 151 5.90 14.04 -20.16
C PRO A 151 5.39 14.34 -21.58
N SER A 152 5.67 13.45 -22.56
CA SER A 152 5.24 13.63 -23.94
C SER A 152 5.19 12.31 -24.71
N GLU A 153 4.44 12.27 -25.82
CA GLU A 153 4.41 11.10 -26.71
C GLU A 153 5.76 10.81 -27.36
N ASP A 154 6.54 11.86 -27.65
CA ASP A 154 7.91 11.71 -28.14
C ASP A 154 8.80 11.00 -27.11
N TYR A 155 8.68 11.37 -25.84
CA TYR A 155 9.38 10.70 -24.76
C TYR A 155 8.94 9.24 -24.63
N ALA A 156 7.62 8.99 -24.63
CA ALA A 156 7.05 7.65 -24.54
C ALA A 156 7.59 6.75 -25.66
N SER A 157 7.59 7.23 -26.90
CA SER A 157 8.01 6.43 -28.05
C SER A 157 9.52 6.19 -28.14
N ARG A 158 10.34 7.20 -27.81
CA ARG A 158 11.81 7.10 -27.95
C ARG A 158 12.48 6.40 -26.78
N TYR A 159 12.03 6.67 -25.57
CA TYR A 159 12.73 6.19 -24.36
C TYR A 159 12.04 4.97 -23.74
N ILE A 160 10.72 4.92 -23.70
CA ILE A 160 10.01 3.79 -23.11
C ILE A 160 9.76 2.71 -24.16
N GLY A 161 9.11 3.03 -25.28
CA GLY A 161 8.73 2.09 -26.31
C GLY A 161 7.84 0.98 -25.76
N ARG A 162 8.08 -0.26 -26.23
CA ARG A 162 7.43 -1.48 -25.68
C ARG A 162 8.50 -2.46 -25.21
N SER A 163 8.35 -2.97 -24.01
CA SER A 163 9.22 -4.03 -23.47
C SER A 163 8.42 -4.90 -22.49
N GLN A 164 8.80 -6.15 -22.35
CA GLN A 164 8.27 -7.02 -21.32
C GLN A 164 9.02 -6.78 -20.01
N ILE A 165 8.30 -6.66 -18.91
CA ILE A 165 8.84 -6.55 -17.56
C ILE A 165 8.17 -7.53 -16.62
N THR A 166 8.88 -7.93 -15.57
CA THR A 166 8.30 -8.53 -14.38
C THR A 166 8.24 -7.48 -13.29
N TYR A 167 7.12 -7.41 -12.59
CA TYR A 167 6.90 -6.45 -11.52
C TYR A 167 6.20 -7.07 -10.32
N ASP A 168 6.51 -6.55 -9.17
CA ASP A 168 5.91 -6.91 -7.89
C ASP A 168 4.76 -5.96 -7.56
N VAL A 169 3.68 -6.49 -7.00
CA VAL A 169 2.64 -5.70 -6.34
C VAL A 169 2.96 -5.67 -4.85
N LEU A 170 3.20 -4.50 -4.31
CA LEU A 170 3.56 -4.30 -2.90
C LEU A 170 2.37 -3.96 -2.03
N ARG A 171 1.39 -3.25 -2.59
CA ARG A 171 0.16 -2.87 -1.92
C ARG A 171 -1.02 -2.99 -2.88
N SER A 172 -2.11 -3.62 -2.42
CA SER A 172 -3.38 -3.61 -3.15
C SER A 172 -4.01 -2.22 -3.10
N GLY A 173 -4.73 -1.87 -4.13
CA GLY A 173 -5.44 -0.59 -4.22
C GLY A 173 -6.75 -0.57 -3.44
N TRP A 174 -7.58 0.43 -3.75
CA TRP A 174 -8.83 0.74 -3.03
C TRP A 174 -10.12 0.37 -3.79
N GLU A 175 -10.06 -0.34 -4.91
CA GLU A 175 -11.23 -0.89 -5.62
C GLU A 175 -11.64 -2.25 -5.08
#